data_1e4484af234d5b374ae7c6065acff3dd
#
_entry.id   1e4484af234d5b374ae7c6065acff3dd
#
_cell.length_a   1.000
_cell.length_b   1.000
_cell.length_c   1.000
_cell.angle_alpha   90.00
_cell.angle_beta   90.00
_cell.angle_gamma   90.00
#
_symmetry.space_group_name_H-M   'P 1'
#
loop_
_entity.id
_entity.type
_entity.pdbx_description
1 polymer ?
#
loop_
_entity_poly.entity_id
_entity_poly.type
_entity_poly.pdbx_seq_one_letter_code
_entity_poly.pdbx_strand_id
1 'polypeptide(L)'
;IRYRDIQIYSSHTPMDKAIDGTTETLIKRLGFVNFKIENEFVRVVEQKISVSELKNKLKQISPNLRLINNNGTETVSKIGFCAGSGSEFINCGDYDCFVTGDVKYHTAVETEKVVFDIGHFESEILILERFKEILNIDVVMSDEKSPFI
;
A
#
# COMPACT_ATOMS: atom_id res chain seq x y z
N ILE A 1 -3.10 -30.39 -15.02
CA ILE A 1 -2.03 -31.08 -14.28
C ILE A 1 -2.58 -31.36 -12.88
N ARG A 2 -2.78 -32.64 -12.50
CA ARG A 2 -3.21 -33.00 -11.15
C ARG A 2 -1.97 -33.33 -10.32
N TYR A 3 -1.50 -32.38 -9.54
CA TYR A 3 -0.50 -32.62 -8.50
C TYR A 3 -1.25 -33.06 -7.23
N ARG A 4 -1.25 -34.36 -6.92
CA ARG A 4 -2.01 -34.92 -5.78
C ARG A 4 -1.40 -34.59 -4.41
N ASP A 5 -0.13 -34.16 -4.38
CA ASP A 5 0.64 -33.99 -3.14
C ASP A 5 1.08 -32.53 -2.89
N ILE A 6 0.51 -31.57 -3.64
CA ILE A 6 0.79 -30.14 -3.43
C ILE A 6 -0.38 -29.52 -2.68
N GLN A 7 -0.09 -28.94 -1.53
CA GLN A 7 -1.03 -28.11 -0.79
C GLN A 7 -0.91 -26.66 -1.25
N ILE A 8 -2.04 -25.99 -1.47
CA ILE A 8 -2.10 -24.59 -1.88
C ILE A 8 -2.77 -23.82 -0.74
N TYR A 9 -2.10 -22.78 -0.27
CA TYR A 9 -2.65 -21.84 0.70
C TYR A 9 -2.65 -20.43 0.11
N SER A 10 -3.78 -19.74 0.16
CA SER A 10 -3.92 -18.35 -0.25
C SER A 10 -4.14 -17.47 0.98
N SER A 11 -3.15 -16.64 1.29
CA SER A 11 -3.26 -15.64 2.34
C SER A 11 -3.64 -14.31 1.67
N HIS A 12 -4.91 -13.94 1.76
CA HIS A 12 -5.47 -12.73 1.16
C HIS A 12 -5.89 -11.74 2.27
N THR A 13 -7.15 -11.39 2.37
CA THR A 13 -7.71 -10.46 3.37
C THR A 13 -7.21 -10.66 4.82
N PRO A 14 -7.00 -11.88 5.33
CA PRO A 14 -6.41 -12.04 6.66
C PRO A 14 -5.03 -11.42 6.81
N MET A 15 -4.22 -11.39 5.73
CA MET A 15 -2.89 -10.76 5.74
C MET A 15 -2.97 -9.24 5.66
N ASP A 16 -3.95 -8.70 4.96
CA ASP A 16 -4.16 -7.25 4.88
C ASP A 16 -4.59 -6.66 6.22
N LYS A 17 -5.34 -7.42 7.02
CA LYS A 17 -5.80 -7.03 8.35
C LYS A 17 -4.77 -7.29 9.47
N ALA A 18 -3.80 -8.15 9.22
CA ALA A 18 -2.86 -8.59 10.25
C ALA A 18 -1.98 -7.44 10.77
N ILE A 19 -1.59 -7.56 12.04
CA ILE A 19 -0.44 -6.84 12.56
C ILE A 19 0.81 -7.33 11.81
N ASP A 20 1.69 -6.41 11.43
CA ASP A 20 2.82 -6.68 10.53
C ASP A 20 2.42 -7.26 9.17
N GLY A 21 1.18 -7.00 8.75
CA GLY A 21 0.65 -7.40 7.46
C GLY A 21 1.05 -6.48 6.31
N THR A 22 0.29 -6.55 5.21
CA THR A 22 0.61 -5.94 3.91
C THR A 22 0.80 -4.42 4.03
N THR A 23 -0.17 -3.71 4.62
CA THR A 23 -0.11 -2.23 4.75
C THR A 23 1.02 -1.79 5.68
N GLU A 24 1.26 -2.48 6.78
CA GLU A 24 2.33 -2.12 7.72
C GLU A 24 3.72 -2.40 7.14
N THR A 25 3.86 -3.46 6.33
CA THR A 25 5.08 -3.75 5.59
C THR A 25 5.42 -2.63 4.59
N LEU A 26 4.42 -2.15 3.86
CA LEU A 26 4.56 -0.99 2.97
C LEU A 26 5.04 0.26 3.74
N ILE A 27 4.41 0.59 4.86
CA ILE A 27 4.76 1.75 5.70
C ILE A 27 6.22 1.66 6.18
N LYS A 28 6.62 0.50 6.68
CA LYS A 28 7.99 0.25 7.16
C LYS A 28 9.01 0.34 6.03
N ARG A 29 8.69 -0.17 4.84
CA ARG A 29 9.54 -0.07 3.66
C ARG A 29 9.80 1.38 3.24
N LEU A 30 8.86 2.29 3.46
CA LEU A 30 9.00 3.72 3.22
C LEU A 30 9.80 4.46 4.31
N GLY A 31 10.20 3.76 5.37
CA GLY A 31 10.97 4.30 6.49
C GLY A 31 10.12 5.01 7.54
N PHE A 32 8.80 4.80 7.55
CA PHE A 32 7.95 5.28 8.63
C PHE A 32 7.92 4.24 9.76
N VAL A 33 8.12 4.69 11.00
CA VAL A 33 8.21 3.79 12.17
C VAL A 33 6.98 3.85 13.07
N ASN A 34 6.24 4.96 13.04
CA ASN A 34 5.07 5.17 13.88
C ASN A 34 3.83 5.35 13.02
N PHE A 35 2.80 4.59 13.32
CA PHE A 35 1.49 4.69 12.69
C PHE A 35 0.39 4.33 13.69
N LYS A 36 -0.83 4.77 13.42
CA LYS A 36 -2.04 4.41 14.16
C LYS A 36 -2.90 3.47 13.31
N ILE A 37 -3.58 2.55 13.95
CA ILE A 37 -4.59 1.71 13.32
C ILE A 37 -5.89 2.51 13.26
N GLU A 38 -6.34 2.87 12.07
CA GLU A 38 -7.60 3.58 11.87
C GLU A 38 -8.78 2.60 11.79
N ASN A 39 -8.58 1.51 11.03
CA ASN A 39 -9.53 0.40 10.93
C ASN A 39 -8.81 -0.90 10.56
N GLU A 40 -9.55 -1.94 10.18
CA GLU A 40 -8.97 -3.24 9.84
C GLU A 40 -7.92 -3.16 8.71
N PHE A 41 -8.06 -2.22 7.74
CA PHE A 41 -7.21 -2.13 6.55
C PHE A 41 -6.32 -0.89 6.54
N VAL A 42 -6.77 0.21 7.14
CA VAL A 42 -6.10 1.51 7.05
C VAL A 42 -5.19 1.75 8.24
N ARG A 43 -3.97 2.21 7.94
CA ARG A 43 -3.00 2.73 8.91
C ARG A 43 -2.72 4.19 8.61
N VAL A 44 -2.55 5.01 9.63
CA VAL A 44 -2.32 6.44 9.50
C VAL A 44 -0.97 6.82 10.10
N VAL A 45 -0.13 7.43 9.27
CA VAL A 45 1.14 8.04 9.68
C VAL A 45 0.91 9.54 9.91
N GLU A 46 1.25 10.02 11.10
CA GLU A 46 1.23 11.44 11.43
C GLU A 46 2.64 12.02 11.29
N GLN A 47 2.94 12.54 10.12
CA GLN A 47 4.24 13.15 9.82
C GLN A 47 4.07 14.24 8.77
N LYS A 48 4.56 15.45 9.09
CA LYS A 48 4.59 16.54 8.11
C LYS A 48 5.67 16.27 7.06
N ILE A 49 5.26 16.23 5.79
CA ILE A 49 6.14 15.94 4.65
C ILE A 49 5.64 16.68 3.41
N SER A 50 6.53 17.11 2.52
CA SER A 50 6.09 17.64 1.23
C SER A 50 5.57 16.53 0.31
N VAL A 51 4.59 16.88 -0.53
CA VAL A 51 4.03 15.96 -1.54
C VAL A 51 5.14 15.48 -2.48
N SER A 52 6.10 16.34 -2.83
CA SER A 52 7.24 15.97 -3.67
C SER A 52 8.19 14.98 -3.00
N GLU A 53 8.48 15.14 -1.71
CA GLU A 53 9.30 14.20 -0.95
C GLU A 53 8.61 12.84 -0.80
N LEU A 54 7.32 12.83 -0.43
CA LEU A 54 6.54 11.60 -0.35
C LEU A 54 6.49 10.87 -1.70
N LYS A 55 6.28 11.62 -2.79
CA LYS A 55 6.34 11.07 -4.15
C LYS A 55 7.68 10.39 -4.45
N ASN A 56 8.79 11.01 -4.07
CA ASN A 56 10.12 10.45 -4.30
C ASN A 56 10.37 9.17 -3.48
N LYS A 57 9.86 9.10 -2.25
CA LYS A 57 9.89 7.85 -1.45
C LYS A 57 9.06 6.75 -2.12
N LEU A 58 7.84 7.06 -2.54
CA LEU A 58 6.92 6.11 -3.17
C LEU A 58 7.44 5.60 -4.52
N LYS A 59 8.15 6.43 -5.28
CA LYS A 59 8.78 6.03 -6.56
C LYS A 59 9.84 4.93 -6.42
N GLN A 60 10.40 4.74 -5.24
CA GLN A 60 11.34 3.63 -4.98
C GLN A 60 10.63 2.27 -4.98
N ILE A 61 9.31 2.27 -4.73
CA ILE A 61 8.45 1.08 -4.74
C ILE A 61 7.71 0.97 -6.06
N SER A 62 7.10 2.08 -6.50
CA SER A 62 6.30 2.17 -7.71
C SER A 62 6.81 3.32 -8.60
N PRO A 63 7.72 3.05 -9.55
CA PRO A 63 8.24 4.08 -10.46
C PRO A 63 7.15 4.79 -11.29
N ASN A 64 6.09 4.06 -11.63
CA ASN A 64 4.99 4.52 -12.48
C ASN A 64 3.75 4.98 -11.69
N LEU A 65 3.89 5.30 -10.40
CA LEU A 65 2.78 5.76 -9.57
C LEU A 65 2.03 6.94 -10.21
N ARG A 66 0.73 7.00 -9.95
CA ARG A 66 -0.14 8.13 -10.33
C ARG A 66 -0.37 9.03 -9.12
N LEU A 67 -0.29 10.34 -9.32
CA LEU A 67 -0.58 11.34 -8.30
C LEU A 67 -1.86 12.07 -8.66
N ILE A 68 -2.79 12.11 -7.73
CA ILE A 68 -4.00 12.93 -7.74
C ILE A 68 -3.80 14.05 -6.71
N ASN A 69 -3.83 15.29 -7.15
CA ASN A 69 -3.67 16.48 -6.32
C ASN A 69 -4.47 17.64 -6.93
N ASN A 70 -5.78 17.55 -6.85
CA ASN A 70 -6.71 18.48 -7.51
C ASN A 70 -6.62 19.91 -6.97
N ASN A 71 -6.21 20.06 -5.72
CA ASN A 71 -6.13 21.35 -5.02
C ASN A 71 -4.72 21.96 -5.00
N GLY A 72 -3.73 21.32 -5.61
CA GLY A 72 -2.35 21.80 -5.60
C GLY A 72 -1.69 21.83 -4.22
N THR A 73 -2.07 20.91 -3.34
CA THR A 73 -1.52 20.78 -1.99
C THR A 73 -0.02 20.50 -2.04
N GLU A 74 0.78 21.28 -1.33
CA GLU A 74 2.25 21.13 -1.32
C GLU A 74 2.77 20.29 -0.16
N THR A 75 2.05 20.27 0.96
CA THR A 75 2.47 19.60 2.21
C THR A 75 1.30 18.86 2.83
N VAL A 76 1.57 17.66 3.33
CA VAL A 76 0.62 16.82 4.05
C VAL A 76 1.15 16.47 5.44
N SER A 77 0.27 16.12 6.35
CA SER A 77 0.62 15.86 7.76
C SER A 77 0.05 14.56 8.31
N LYS A 78 -1.05 14.09 7.73
CA LYS A 78 -1.68 12.81 8.06
C LYS A 78 -1.84 12.00 6.79
N ILE A 79 -1.19 10.86 6.73
CA ILE A 79 -1.14 10.02 5.54
C ILE A 79 -1.80 8.69 5.86
N GLY A 80 -2.95 8.42 5.23
CA GLY A 80 -3.60 7.11 5.27
C GLY A 80 -2.92 6.16 4.28
N PHE A 81 -2.75 4.92 4.69
CA PHE A 81 -2.20 3.83 3.86
C PHE A 81 -3.16 2.65 3.83
N CYS A 82 -3.38 2.11 2.66
CA CYS A 82 -4.05 0.82 2.44
C CYS A 82 -3.40 0.14 1.24
N ALA A 83 -2.69 -0.97 1.45
CA ALA A 83 -2.14 -1.76 0.37
C ALA A 83 -3.28 -2.40 -0.45
N GLY A 84 -3.02 -2.74 -1.71
CA GLY A 84 -4.02 -3.25 -2.62
C GLY A 84 -5.06 -2.20 -3.03
N SER A 85 -6.33 -2.60 -3.15
CA SER A 85 -7.43 -1.76 -3.63
C SER A 85 -8.16 -1.04 -2.48
N GLY A 86 -7.64 0.09 -2.02
CA GLY A 86 -8.19 0.89 -0.92
C GLY A 86 -8.98 2.13 -1.33
N SER A 87 -9.43 2.24 -2.57
CA SER A 87 -10.13 3.44 -3.08
C SER A 87 -11.34 3.85 -2.24
N GLU A 88 -12.05 2.91 -1.63
CA GLU A 88 -13.23 3.17 -0.80
C GLU A 88 -12.91 3.90 0.49
N PHE A 89 -11.66 3.80 0.98
CA PHE A 89 -11.26 4.44 2.23
C PHE A 89 -10.75 5.87 2.05
N ILE A 90 -10.49 6.34 0.82
CA ILE A 90 -9.88 7.65 0.55
C ILE A 90 -10.60 8.79 1.28
N ASN A 91 -11.92 8.77 1.32
CA ASN A 91 -12.71 9.84 1.93
C ASN A 91 -13.29 9.49 3.32
N CYS A 92 -12.90 8.34 3.92
CA CYS A 92 -13.54 7.84 5.14
C CYS A 92 -12.87 8.29 6.44
N GLY A 93 -11.59 8.72 6.41
CA GLY A 93 -10.83 9.03 7.63
C GLY A 93 -10.30 10.45 7.70
N ASP A 94 -9.77 10.82 8.87
CA ASP A 94 -9.13 12.11 9.13
C ASP A 94 -7.65 12.08 8.70
N TYR A 95 -7.43 12.09 7.39
CA TYR A 95 -6.13 12.25 6.76
C TYR A 95 -6.24 13.18 5.54
N ASP A 96 -5.15 13.88 5.23
CA ASP A 96 -5.05 14.83 4.13
C ASP A 96 -4.38 14.23 2.88
N CYS A 97 -3.76 13.06 3.04
CA CYS A 97 -3.17 12.28 1.97
C CYS A 97 -3.54 10.78 2.09
N PHE A 98 -3.65 10.09 0.97
CA PHE A 98 -3.88 8.64 0.96
C PHE A 98 -3.00 7.91 -0.05
N VAL A 99 -2.44 6.77 0.35
CA VAL A 99 -1.58 5.92 -0.47
C VAL A 99 -2.23 4.55 -0.62
N THR A 100 -2.51 4.13 -1.85
CA THR A 100 -3.20 2.86 -2.16
C THR A 100 -2.93 2.42 -3.60
N GLY A 101 -3.53 1.34 -4.04
CA GLY A 101 -3.62 0.93 -5.44
C GLY A 101 -5.04 1.03 -6.00
N ASP A 102 -5.19 0.80 -7.30
CA ASP A 102 -6.48 0.67 -8.01
C ASP A 102 -7.45 1.84 -7.81
N VAL A 103 -6.94 3.07 -7.84
CA VAL A 103 -7.79 4.24 -7.67
C VAL A 103 -8.71 4.40 -8.89
N LYS A 104 -10.02 4.38 -8.64
CA LYS A 104 -11.05 4.53 -9.66
C LYS A 104 -11.10 5.97 -10.18
N TYR A 105 -11.45 6.14 -11.46
CA TYR A 105 -11.52 7.44 -12.12
C TYR A 105 -12.42 8.44 -11.37
N HIS A 106 -13.65 8.04 -11.02
CA HIS A 106 -14.58 8.93 -10.32
C HIS A 106 -14.02 9.36 -8.96
N THR A 107 -13.44 8.44 -8.18
CA THR A 107 -12.79 8.77 -6.92
C THR A 107 -11.64 9.77 -7.10
N ALA A 108 -10.84 9.60 -8.16
CA ALA A 108 -9.75 10.52 -8.47
C ALA A 108 -10.22 11.93 -8.83
N VAL A 109 -11.37 12.07 -9.49
CA VAL A 109 -11.95 13.37 -9.85
C VAL A 109 -12.60 14.07 -8.66
N GLU A 110 -13.25 13.30 -7.79
CA GLU A 110 -14.08 13.84 -6.70
C GLU A 110 -13.28 14.13 -5.41
N THR A 111 -12.11 13.51 -5.24
CA THR A 111 -11.35 13.69 -3.99
C THR A 111 -10.70 15.06 -3.88
N GLU A 112 -10.78 15.65 -2.70
CA GLU A 112 -10.05 16.87 -2.32
C GLU A 112 -8.69 16.55 -1.66
N LYS A 113 -8.44 15.29 -1.37
CA LYS A 113 -7.21 14.82 -0.73
C LYS A 113 -6.11 14.59 -1.77
N VAL A 114 -4.86 14.65 -1.32
CA VAL A 114 -3.74 14.14 -2.11
C VAL A 114 -3.81 12.62 -2.13
N VAL A 115 -3.81 12.01 -3.31
CA VAL A 115 -3.83 10.54 -3.41
C VAL A 115 -2.68 10.05 -4.29
N PHE A 116 -1.95 9.08 -3.77
CA PHE A 116 -0.97 8.32 -4.53
C PHE A 116 -1.53 6.94 -4.84
N ASP A 117 -1.74 6.67 -6.12
CA ASP A 117 -2.00 5.33 -6.61
C ASP A 117 -0.66 4.71 -7.00
N ILE A 118 -0.19 3.80 -6.17
CA ILE A 118 1.10 3.14 -6.33
C ILE A 118 0.99 1.77 -7.00
N GLY A 119 -0.21 1.40 -7.45
CA GLY A 119 -0.50 0.09 -8.02
C GLY A 119 -0.80 -0.98 -6.97
N HIS A 120 -1.65 -1.92 -7.32
CA HIS A 120 -2.05 -3.03 -6.46
C HIS A 120 -0.84 -3.93 -6.17
N PHE A 121 -0.23 -4.44 -7.24
CA PHE A 121 0.92 -5.33 -7.17
C PHE A 121 2.08 -4.73 -6.38
N GLU A 122 2.47 -3.50 -6.68
CA GLU A 122 3.60 -2.80 -6.09
C GLU A 122 3.40 -2.57 -4.59
N SER A 123 2.14 -2.36 -4.16
CA SER A 123 1.80 -2.15 -2.76
C SER A 123 1.81 -3.44 -1.94
N GLU A 124 1.59 -4.60 -2.56
CA GLU A 124 1.43 -5.89 -1.91
C GLU A 124 2.65 -6.81 -2.01
N ILE A 125 3.40 -6.77 -3.11
CA ILE A 125 4.51 -7.72 -3.35
C ILE A 125 5.57 -7.71 -2.22
N LEU A 126 5.68 -6.60 -1.50
CA LEU A 126 6.61 -6.43 -0.38
C LEU A 126 6.36 -7.43 0.76
N ILE A 127 5.14 -7.95 0.90
CA ILE A 127 4.78 -8.92 1.95
C ILE A 127 5.51 -10.26 1.79
N LEU A 128 5.99 -10.59 0.60
CA LEU A 128 6.72 -11.83 0.36
C LEU A 128 8.02 -11.90 1.16
N GLU A 129 8.72 -10.77 1.34
CA GLU A 129 9.91 -10.70 2.20
C GLU A 129 9.54 -11.03 3.65
N ARG A 130 8.39 -10.55 4.12
CA ARG A 130 7.87 -10.83 5.46
C ARG A 130 7.47 -12.29 5.64
N PHE A 131 6.85 -12.91 4.64
CA PHE A 131 6.57 -14.35 4.67
C PHE A 131 7.84 -15.19 4.83
N LYS A 132 8.91 -14.85 4.13
CA LYS A 132 10.18 -15.53 4.26
C LYS A 132 10.73 -15.48 5.69
N GLU A 133 10.56 -14.36 6.37
CA GLU A 133 10.98 -14.21 7.78
C GLU A 133 10.12 -15.04 8.74
N ILE A 134 8.78 -15.03 8.54
CA ILE A 134 7.82 -15.67 9.45
C ILE A 134 7.87 -17.20 9.34
N LEU A 135 8.00 -17.74 8.13
CA LEU A 135 7.85 -19.17 7.89
C LEU A 135 9.02 -20.00 8.44
N ASN A 136 10.19 -19.39 8.62
CA ASN A 136 11.40 -20.06 9.17
C ASN A 136 11.69 -21.44 8.53
N ILE A 137 11.45 -21.55 7.23
CA ILE A 137 11.70 -22.71 6.37
C ILE A 137 12.39 -22.24 5.09
N ASP A 138 12.96 -23.17 4.33
CA ASP A 138 13.47 -22.84 3.00
C ASP A 138 12.32 -22.43 2.08
N VAL A 139 12.39 -21.19 1.57
CA VAL A 139 11.34 -20.61 0.72
C VAL A 139 11.94 -20.24 -0.64
N VAL A 140 11.28 -20.67 -1.69
CA VAL A 140 11.54 -20.18 -3.05
C VAL A 140 10.48 -19.14 -3.38
N MET A 141 10.91 -17.91 -3.65
CA MET A 141 10.01 -16.85 -4.08
C MET A 141 9.92 -16.84 -5.62
N SER A 142 8.72 -16.70 -6.13
CA SER A 142 8.49 -16.49 -7.55
C SER A 142 8.97 -15.09 -7.96
N ASP A 143 9.59 -14.97 -9.14
CA ASP A 143 9.98 -13.69 -9.74
C ASP A 143 8.79 -13.10 -10.50
N GLU A 144 7.82 -12.63 -9.74
CA GLU A 144 6.62 -12.01 -10.30
C GLU A 144 6.88 -10.55 -10.68
N LYS A 145 6.22 -10.12 -11.76
CA LYS A 145 6.27 -8.74 -12.25
C LYS A 145 4.85 -8.18 -12.37
N SER A 146 4.75 -6.87 -12.17
CA SER A 146 3.50 -6.18 -12.44
C SER A 146 3.03 -6.44 -13.87
N PRO A 147 1.74 -6.76 -14.08
CA PRO A 147 1.17 -6.86 -15.43
C PRO A 147 1.02 -5.49 -16.10
N PHE A 148 1.16 -4.40 -15.34
CA PHE A 148 1.10 -3.03 -15.83
C PHE A 148 2.52 -2.48 -16.03
N ILE A 149 2.81 -2.02 -17.26
CA ILE A 149 4.13 -1.53 -17.69
C ILE A 149 4.06 0.00 -17.85
#